data_d6b045c106d8756c3f520bd3205c7d64
#
_entry.id   d6b045c106d8756c3f520bd3205c7d64
#
_cell.length_a   1.000
_cell.length_b   1.000
_cell.length_c   1.000
_cell.angle_alpha   90.00
_cell.angle_beta   90.00
_cell.angle_gamma   90.00
#
_symmetry.space_group_name_H-M   'P 1'
#
loop_
_entity.id
_entity.type
_entity.pdbx_description
1 polymer ?
#
loop_
_entity_poly.entity_id
_entity_poly.type
_entity_poly.pdbx_seq_one_letter_code
_entity_poly.pdbx_strand_id
1 'polypeptide(L)'
;VDVDIKGFFDNINHGKLIKQLWTLGIRDKSLIAVISKMLKAEIENIGIPDKGTPQGGILSPLLANVVLNEFDWWINSQWENMPTKKTYQPGMRKDGSLNYGHTYRALKTTNLKEVYIVRYADDFKLFCRNHQDAVKIFEASKQWLKNRLHLEISKEKSKIVNLRKNHSYFLGIKFKVHKKGKKKDRNTKWVVKSHIQEKALNKIKENVRKHIKNIQKPKVNLNLSIDLYNSFVVGIHNYYNCATNCNLDMAKLSNQTRTKIFVRLKSRRVNKSDKLPDYIKKVYGKSEMLRMLGEKAILPLSYIQHSKLMNFSQTNIYNPIDRDKIHNSQKVANNKIIRYLIENPIQGQSTEYNDNRISLYIGQLGKCAVTKEELEVGSMECHHIQPRSKGGLDSYNNLVLITKEVHKLIHSTQLETINKYLKYIPTDKITLEKLNKFRTKVGNLEICL
;
A
#
# COMPACT_ATOMS: atom_id res chain seq x y z
N VAL A 1 2.04 -4.59 -24.35
CA VAL A 1 2.90 -3.44 -24.64
C VAL A 1 3.52 -2.99 -23.35
N ASP A 2 4.83 -2.85 -23.31
CA ASP A 2 5.58 -2.24 -22.21
C ASP A 2 5.81 -0.78 -22.59
N VAL A 3 5.44 0.16 -21.74
CA VAL A 3 5.56 1.60 -22.02
C VAL A 3 6.31 2.29 -20.88
N ASP A 4 7.28 3.11 -21.24
CA ASP A 4 8.07 3.96 -20.34
C ASP A 4 7.96 5.40 -20.82
N ILE A 5 7.61 6.31 -19.93
CA ILE A 5 7.50 7.75 -20.24
C ILE A 5 8.87 8.40 -20.06
N LYS A 6 9.34 9.15 -21.04
CA LYS A 6 10.65 9.82 -21.00
C LYS A 6 10.66 10.94 -19.96
N GLY A 7 11.50 10.78 -18.91
CA GLY A 7 11.68 11.79 -17.86
C GLY A 7 10.34 12.26 -17.26
N PHE A 8 9.48 11.33 -16.87
CA PHE A 8 8.09 11.61 -16.49
C PHE A 8 7.99 12.72 -15.44
N PHE A 9 8.70 12.58 -14.32
CA PHE A 9 8.66 13.54 -13.23
C PHE A 9 9.17 14.92 -13.63
N ASP A 10 10.12 14.98 -14.56
CA ASP A 10 10.74 16.24 -15.03
C ASP A 10 9.90 16.95 -16.10
N ASN A 11 8.91 16.26 -16.69
CA ASN A 11 8.11 16.78 -17.79
C ASN A 11 6.62 17.02 -17.45
N ILE A 12 6.22 16.92 -16.20
CA ILE A 12 4.85 17.19 -15.77
C ILE A 12 4.54 18.69 -15.94
N ASN A 13 3.53 19.00 -16.75
CA ASN A 13 3.08 20.38 -16.94
C ASN A 13 2.33 20.89 -15.71
N HIS A 14 2.82 21.95 -15.08
CA HIS A 14 2.26 22.52 -13.84
C HIS A 14 0.82 23.02 -14.05
N GLY A 15 0.55 23.75 -15.14
CA GLY A 15 -0.77 24.30 -15.43
C GLY A 15 -1.82 23.17 -15.66
N LYS A 16 -1.42 22.11 -16.35
CA LYS A 16 -2.29 20.93 -16.55
C LYS A 16 -2.57 20.21 -15.25
N LEU A 17 -1.55 19.97 -14.44
CA LEU A 17 -1.69 19.33 -13.12
C LEU A 17 -2.63 20.10 -12.19
N ILE A 18 -2.50 21.41 -12.11
CA ILE A 18 -3.39 22.27 -11.30
C ILE A 18 -4.84 22.17 -11.79
N LYS A 19 -5.06 22.19 -13.12
CA LYS A 19 -6.42 22.01 -13.68
C LYS A 19 -6.98 20.62 -13.36
N GLN A 20 -6.15 19.57 -13.38
CA GLN A 20 -6.57 18.22 -13.03
C GLN A 20 -6.95 18.11 -11.55
N LEU A 21 -6.16 18.70 -10.63
CA LEU A 21 -6.50 18.77 -9.21
C LEU A 21 -7.85 19.45 -8.98
N TRP A 22 -8.08 20.58 -9.65
CA TRP A 22 -9.35 21.30 -9.59
C TRP A 22 -10.54 20.45 -10.08
N THR A 23 -10.35 19.75 -11.18
CA THR A 23 -11.36 18.85 -11.78
C THR A 23 -11.68 17.65 -10.87
N LEU A 24 -10.68 17.16 -10.14
CA LEU A 24 -10.84 16.07 -9.14
C LEU A 24 -11.55 16.53 -7.85
N GLY A 25 -11.87 17.83 -7.73
CA GLY A 25 -12.62 18.36 -6.59
C GLY A 25 -11.79 19.08 -5.54
N ILE A 26 -10.47 19.17 -5.72
CA ILE A 26 -9.59 19.96 -4.84
C ILE A 26 -9.70 21.44 -5.25
N ARG A 27 -10.64 22.15 -4.62
CA ARG A 27 -10.99 23.54 -4.98
C ARG A 27 -10.59 24.58 -3.92
N ASP A 28 -9.86 24.18 -2.90
CA ASP A 28 -9.27 25.10 -1.94
C ASP A 28 -8.11 25.87 -2.62
N LYS A 29 -8.32 27.17 -2.79
CA LYS A 29 -7.35 28.07 -3.45
C LYS A 29 -6.05 28.17 -2.65
N SER A 30 -6.12 28.12 -1.32
CA SER A 30 -4.94 28.19 -0.45
C SER A 30 -4.07 26.94 -0.62
N LEU A 31 -4.68 25.76 -0.62
CA LEU A 31 -3.98 24.50 -0.87
C LEU A 31 -3.38 24.46 -2.28
N ILE A 32 -4.12 24.88 -3.30
CA ILE A 32 -3.61 24.97 -4.68
C ILE A 32 -2.44 25.93 -4.78
N ALA A 33 -2.47 27.07 -4.07
CA ALA A 33 -1.35 28.01 -4.03
C ALA A 33 -0.11 27.39 -3.38
N VAL A 34 -0.26 26.63 -2.30
CA VAL A 34 0.85 25.91 -1.65
C VAL A 34 1.44 24.88 -2.60
N ILE A 35 0.63 24.06 -3.26
CA ILE A 35 1.09 23.07 -4.26
C ILE A 35 1.82 23.78 -5.41
N SER A 36 1.29 24.90 -5.90
CA SER A 36 1.92 25.68 -6.95
C SER A 36 3.30 26.24 -6.53
N LYS A 37 3.43 26.73 -5.29
CA LYS A 37 4.72 27.16 -4.73
C LYS A 37 5.71 26.00 -4.64
N MET A 38 5.26 24.82 -4.19
CA MET A 38 6.10 23.62 -4.15
C MET A 38 6.63 23.21 -5.54
N LEU A 39 5.75 23.25 -6.56
CA LEU A 39 6.13 22.91 -7.93
C LEU A 39 7.14 23.91 -8.53
N LYS A 40 7.10 25.15 -8.09
CA LYS A 40 7.98 26.25 -8.51
C LYS A 40 9.14 26.50 -7.54
N ALA A 41 9.38 25.58 -6.59
CA ALA A 41 10.53 25.72 -5.70
C ALA A 41 11.83 25.72 -6.53
N GLU A 42 12.73 26.63 -6.18
CA GLU A 42 14.01 26.77 -6.84
C GLU A 42 14.86 25.51 -6.69
N ILE A 43 15.43 25.05 -7.79
CA ILE A 43 16.30 23.89 -7.84
C ILE A 43 17.73 24.38 -8.06
N GLU A 44 18.66 23.94 -7.21
CA GLU A 44 20.07 24.29 -7.32
C GLU A 44 20.59 23.99 -8.74
N ASN A 45 21.29 24.96 -9.34
CA ASN A 45 21.83 24.95 -10.71
C ASN A 45 20.79 24.92 -11.86
N ILE A 46 19.47 24.97 -11.57
CA ILE A 46 18.42 24.99 -12.60
C ILE A 46 17.56 26.26 -12.48
N GLY A 47 17.41 26.81 -11.26
CA GLY A 47 16.51 27.93 -10.98
C GLY A 47 15.05 27.45 -10.77
N ILE A 48 14.10 28.33 -11.12
CA ILE A 48 12.67 28.05 -10.97
C ILE A 48 12.17 27.20 -12.14
N PRO A 49 11.72 25.95 -11.92
CA PRO A 49 11.28 25.09 -13.01
C PRO A 49 9.90 25.54 -13.56
N ASP A 50 9.74 25.49 -14.86
CA ASP A 50 8.46 25.73 -15.57
C ASP A 50 7.58 24.48 -15.65
N LYS A 51 8.16 23.31 -15.44
CA LYS A 51 7.53 21.98 -15.47
C LYS A 51 8.25 21.02 -14.53
N GLY A 52 7.64 19.87 -14.29
CA GLY A 52 8.19 18.80 -13.46
C GLY A 52 7.70 18.84 -12.01
N THR A 53 8.02 17.79 -11.30
CA THR A 53 7.77 17.68 -9.83
C THR A 53 9.09 17.35 -9.15
N PRO A 54 9.37 17.93 -7.95
CA PRO A 54 10.62 17.68 -7.24
C PRO A 54 10.84 16.18 -6.99
N GLN A 55 11.96 15.63 -7.49
CA GLN A 55 12.31 14.24 -7.23
C GLN A 55 12.62 14.05 -5.74
N GLY A 56 12.01 13.03 -5.12
CA GLY A 56 12.12 12.79 -3.68
C GLY A 56 11.13 13.57 -2.80
N GLY A 57 10.33 14.46 -3.38
CA GLY A 57 9.26 15.14 -2.67
C GLY A 57 8.14 14.18 -2.24
N ILE A 58 7.61 14.35 -1.04
CA ILE A 58 6.57 13.47 -0.47
C ILE A 58 5.30 13.45 -1.33
N LEU A 59 4.92 14.59 -1.91
CA LEU A 59 3.73 14.71 -2.76
C LEU A 59 3.95 14.28 -4.21
N SER A 60 5.20 14.20 -4.69
CA SER A 60 5.49 13.92 -6.11
C SER A 60 4.86 12.62 -6.62
N PRO A 61 4.87 11.48 -5.90
CA PRO A 61 4.18 10.27 -6.34
C PRO A 61 2.65 10.42 -6.43
N LEU A 62 2.04 11.19 -5.53
CA LEU A 62 0.61 11.47 -5.57
C LEU A 62 0.26 12.33 -6.78
N LEU A 63 0.98 13.43 -6.99
CA LEU A 63 0.78 14.34 -8.12
C LEU A 63 1.00 13.63 -9.47
N ALA A 64 2.00 12.76 -9.54
CA ALA A 64 2.25 11.90 -10.69
C ALA A 64 1.05 10.99 -11.01
N ASN A 65 0.42 10.40 -9.99
CA ASN A 65 -0.78 9.61 -10.18
C ASN A 65 -1.98 10.45 -10.60
N VAL A 66 -2.12 11.69 -10.13
CA VAL A 66 -3.14 12.64 -10.58
C VAL A 66 -2.98 12.92 -12.09
N VAL A 67 -1.76 13.17 -12.56
CA VAL A 67 -1.50 13.43 -13.99
C VAL A 67 -1.92 12.26 -14.87
N LEU A 68 -1.57 11.04 -14.51
CA LEU A 68 -1.85 9.86 -15.31
C LEU A 68 -3.25 9.27 -15.09
N ASN A 69 -4.00 9.73 -14.09
CA ASN A 69 -5.38 9.29 -13.87
C ASN A 69 -6.27 9.52 -15.11
N GLU A 70 -6.08 10.62 -15.83
CA GLU A 70 -6.81 10.93 -17.06
C GLU A 70 -6.51 9.91 -18.17
N PHE A 71 -5.27 9.41 -18.23
CA PHE A 71 -4.86 8.35 -19.15
C PHE A 71 -5.48 7.00 -18.78
N ASP A 72 -5.52 6.66 -17.49
CA ASP A 72 -6.14 5.43 -17.02
C ASP A 72 -7.63 5.39 -17.38
N TRP A 73 -8.35 6.50 -17.16
CA TRP A 73 -9.75 6.64 -17.57
C TRP A 73 -9.94 6.50 -19.08
N TRP A 74 -9.05 7.12 -19.85
CA TRP A 74 -9.13 7.03 -21.32
C TRP A 74 -8.93 5.58 -21.79
N ILE A 75 -7.89 4.87 -21.33
CA ILE A 75 -7.68 3.46 -21.71
C ILE A 75 -8.87 2.60 -21.29
N ASN A 76 -9.39 2.80 -20.08
CA ASN A 76 -10.51 2.01 -19.57
C ASN A 76 -11.79 2.23 -20.41
N SER A 77 -12.02 3.46 -20.88
CA SER A 77 -13.15 3.80 -21.77
C SER A 77 -13.06 3.15 -23.15
N GLN A 78 -11.85 2.75 -23.59
CA GLN A 78 -11.68 2.11 -24.90
C GLN A 78 -12.20 0.67 -24.94
N TRP A 79 -12.33 0.01 -23.78
CA TRP A 79 -12.75 -1.39 -23.72
C TRP A 79 -13.60 -1.71 -22.48
N GLU A 80 -13.06 -1.63 -21.28
CA GLU A 80 -13.69 -2.21 -20.07
C GLU A 80 -15.01 -1.53 -19.70
N ASN A 81 -15.09 -0.22 -19.84
CA ASN A 81 -16.28 0.61 -19.54
C ASN A 81 -17.04 1.04 -20.79
N MET A 82 -16.72 0.48 -21.96
CA MET A 82 -17.48 0.80 -23.16
C MET A 82 -18.92 0.29 -23.01
N PRO A 83 -19.93 1.15 -23.20
CA PRO A 83 -21.31 0.75 -23.08
C PRO A 83 -21.68 -0.24 -24.20
N THR A 84 -22.42 -1.28 -23.85
CA THR A 84 -23.00 -2.24 -24.81
C THR A 84 -24.42 -1.83 -25.14
N LYS A 85 -24.92 -2.21 -26.36
CA LYS A 85 -26.29 -1.93 -26.77
C LYS A 85 -27.33 -2.42 -25.75
N LYS A 86 -27.08 -3.58 -25.12
CA LYS A 86 -27.88 -4.13 -24.04
C LYS A 86 -27.10 -4.08 -22.75
N THR A 87 -27.69 -3.53 -21.70
CA THR A 87 -27.10 -3.53 -20.36
C THR A 87 -27.17 -4.95 -19.79
N TYR A 88 -26.00 -5.51 -19.44
CA TYR A 88 -25.88 -6.81 -18.81
C TYR A 88 -25.61 -6.61 -17.31
N GLN A 89 -26.47 -7.18 -16.46
CA GLN A 89 -26.18 -7.27 -15.04
C GLN A 89 -25.06 -8.31 -14.81
N PRO A 90 -23.97 -7.95 -14.12
CA PRO A 90 -22.92 -8.91 -13.82
C PRO A 90 -23.44 -9.96 -12.85
N GLY A 91 -23.32 -11.23 -13.20
CA GLY A 91 -23.62 -12.33 -12.28
C GLY A 91 -22.56 -12.41 -11.17
N MET A 92 -22.92 -13.02 -10.04
CA MET A 92 -21.98 -13.29 -8.95
C MET A 92 -21.36 -14.67 -9.12
N ARG A 93 -20.04 -14.79 -8.97
CA ARG A 93 -19.33 -16.08 -8.94
C ARG A 93 -19.35 -16.67 -7.53
N LYS A 94 -19.02 -17.97 -7.40
CA LYS A 94 -18.95 -18.67 -6.10
C LYS A 94 -17.99 -18.05 -5.10
N ASP A 95 -16.97 -17.31 -5.57
CA ASP A 95 -15.98 -16.59 -4.77
C ASP A 95 -16.39 -15.14 -4.41
N GLY A 96 -17.65 -14.77 -4.68
CA GLY A 96 -18.18 -13.41 -4.43
C GLY A 96 -17.81 -12.38 -5.48
N SER A 97 -17.04 -12.75 -6.51
CA SER A 97 -16.60 -11.83 -7.55
C SER A 97 -17.66 -11.63 -8.65
N LEU A 98 -17.73 -10.43 -9.23
CA LEU A 98 -18.63 -10.12 -10.32
C LEU A 98 -18.17 -10.75 -11.64
N ASN A 99 -19.12 -11.30 -12.40
CA ASN A 99 -18.87 -11.93 -13.67
C ASN A 99 -19.34 -11.06 -14.84
N TYR A 100 -18.44 -10.32 -15.44
CA TYR A 100 -18.71 -9.50 -16.65
C TYR A 100 -18.64 -10.30 -17.96
N GLY A 101 -18.71 -11.62 -17.92
CA GLY A 101 -18.52 -12.49 -19.08
C GLY A 101 -19.49 -12.20 -20.24
N HIS A 102 -20.73 -11.82 -19.96
CA HIS A 102 -21.73 -11.44 -20.99
C HIS A 102 -21.36 -10.11 -21.65
N THR A 103 -21.00 -9.09 -20.87
CA THR A 103 -20.54 -7.79 -21.36
C THR A 103 -19.31 -7.95 -22.26
N TYR A 104 -18.28 -8.66 -21.80
CA TYR A 104 -17.08 -8.89 -22.63
C TYR A 104 -17.36 -9.74 -23.88
N ARG A 105 -18.31 -10.67 -23.82
CA ARG A 105 -18.73 -11.42 -25.02
C ARG A 105 -19.37 -10.48 -26.05
N ALA A 106 -20.25 -9.57 -25.61
CA ALA A 106 -20.87 -8.59 -26.51
C ALA A 106 -19.84 -7.62 -27.10
N LEU A 107 -18.89 -7.12 -26.27
CA LEU A 107 -17.82 -6.25 -26.76
C LEU A 107 -16.91 -6.95 -27.80
N LYS A 108 -16.67 -8.25 -27.65
CA LYS A 108 -15.87 -9.04 -28.61
C LYS A 108 -16.51 -9.22 -30.00
N THR A 109 -17.79 -8.98 -30.13
CA THR A 109 -18.48 -8.96 -31.44
C THR A 109 -18.34 -7.62 -32.19
N THR A 110 -17.77 -6.61 -31.52
CA THR A 110 -17.54 -5.28 -32.10
C THR A 110 -16.12 -5.17 -32.69
N ASN A 111 -15.88 -4.04 -33.39
CA ASN A 111 -14.55 -3.70 -33.90
C ASN A 111 -13.60 -3.07 -32.83
N LEU A 112 -14.04 -2.98 -31.58
CA LEU A 112 -13.24 -2.46 -30.48
C LEU A 112 -12.00 -3.33 -30.22
N LYS A 113 -10.94 -2.70 -29.74
CA LYS A 113 -9.68 -3.37 -29.42
C LYS A 113 -9.64 -3.73 -27.93
N GLU A 114 -9.60 -5.04 -27.65
CA GLU A 114 -9.49 -5.52 -26.25
C GLU A 114 -8.18 -5.06 -25.64
N VAL A 115 -8.26 -4.20 -24.62
CA VAL A 115 -7.10 -3.64 -23.91
C VAL A 115 -7.36 -3.55 -22.42
N TYR A 116 -6.33 -3.88 -21.64
CA TYR A 116 -6.30 -3.76 -20.17
C TYR A 116 -5.03 -3.04 -19.77
N ILE A 117 -5.13 -2.10 -18.83
CA ILE A 117 -3.98 -1.37 -18.29
C ILE A 117 -3.61 -1.89 -16.90
N VAL A 118 -2.30 -2.01 -16.66
CA VAL A 118 -1.72 -2.17 -15.33
C VAL A 118 -0.61 -1.15 -15.19
N ARG A 119 -0.73 -0.24 -14.22
CA ARG A 119 0.19 0.87 -14.02
C ARG A 119 0.67 0.95 -12.58
N TYR A 120 1.95 1.26 -12.43
CA TYR A 120 2.56 1.63 -11.16
C TYR A 120 3.42 2.89 -11.40
N ALA A 121 2.92 4.03 -10.94
CA ALA A 121 3.47 5.35 -11.26
C ALA A 121 3.56 5.56 -12.79
N ASP A 122 4.75 5.75 -13.34
CA ASP A 122 5.05 5.94 -14.76
C ASP A 122 5.32 4.63 -15.52
N ASP A 123 5.60 3.52 -14.82
CA ASP A 123 5.78 2.21 -15.45
C ASP A 123 4.41 1.54 -15.66
N PHE A 124 4.00 1.36 -16.90
CA PHE A 124 2.72 0.74 -17.19
C PHE A 124 2.77 -0.25 -18.35
N LYS A 125 1.78 -1.15 -18.34
CA LYS A 125 1.61 -2.18 -19.36
C LYS A 125 0.21 -2.19 -19.91
N LEU A 126 0.11 -2.34 -21.25
CA LEU A 126 -1.15 -2.53 -21.94
C LEU A 126 -1.21 -3.96 -22.45
N PHE A 127 -2.20 -4.72 -21.97
CA PHE A 127 -2.42 -6.10 -22.39
C PHE A 127 -3.45 -6.12 -23.51
N CYS A 128 -3.05 -6.58 -24.68
CA CYS A 128 -3.90 -6.68 -25.87
C CYS A 128 -4.03 -8.14 -26.32
N ARG A 129 -5.10 -8.45 -27.05
CA ARG A 129 -5.39 -9.81 -27.49
C ARG A 129 -4.42 -10.32 -28.57
N ASN A 130 -4.04 -9.46 -29.51
CA ASN A 130 -3.17 -9.80 -30.64
C ASN A 130 -2.17 -8.67 -30.92
N HIS A 131 -1.23 -8.93 -31.84
CA HIS A 131 -0.17 -7.98 -32.19
C HIS A 131 -0.70 -6.73 -32.91
N GLN A 132 -1.67 -6.87 -33.80
CA GLN A 132 -2.23 -5.75 -34.58
C GLN A 132 -2.93 -4.76 -33.63
N ASP A 133 -3.73 -5.26 -32.68
CA ASP A 133 -4.37 -4.41 -31.67
C ASP A 133 -3.33 -3.75 -30.78
N ALA A 134 -2.26 -4.48 -30.41
CA ALA A 134 -1.17 -3.93 -29.61
C ALA A 134 -0.46 -2.76 -30.30
N VAL A 135 -0.21 -2.85 -31.60
CA VAL A 135 0.38 -1.75 -32.39
C VAL A 135 -0.55 -0.54 -32.42
N LYS A 136 -1.84 -0.74 -32.72
CA LYS A 136 -2.83 0.35 -32.78
C LYS A 136 -2.98 1.06 -31.44
N ILE A 137 -3.12 0.30 -30.35
CA ILE A 137 -3.23 0.86 -28.98
C ILE A 137 -1.95 1.56 -28.56
N PHE A 138 -0.78 1.04 -28.94
CA PHE A 138 0.49 1.70 -28.64
C PHE A 138 0.61 3.07 -29.32
N GLU A 139 0.33 3.16 -30.63
CA GLU A 139 0.38 4.42 -31.34
C GLU A 139 -0.69 5.41 -30.86
N ALA A 140 -1.90 4.94 -30.57
CA ALA A 140 -2.97 5.76 -30.00
C ALA A 140 -2.56 6.30 -28.60
N SER A 141 -1.98 5.46 -27.74
CA SER A 141 -1.48 5.87 -26.41
C SER A 141 -0.37 6.90 -26.51
N LYS A 142 0.58 6.72 -27.43
CA LYS A 142 1.67 7.65 -27.67
C LYS A 142 1.16 9.02 -28.12
N GLN A 143 0.22 9.05 -29.07
CA GLN A 143 -0.39 10.30 -29.54
C GLN A 143 -1.21 10.97 -28.42
N TRP A 144 -1.98 10.19 -27.67
CA TRP A 144 -2.79 10.70 -26.57
C TRP A 144 -1.92 11.36 -25.48
N LEU A 145 -0.87 10.68 -25.02
CA LEU A 145 0.07 11.20 -24.02
C LEU A 145 0.74 12.50 -24.51
N LYS A 146 1.16 12.53 -25.77
CA LYS A 146 1.78 13.72 -26.37
C LYS A 146 0.80 14.90 -26.46
N ASN A 147 -0.39 14.66 -27.02
CA ASN A 147 -1.34 15.72 -27.29
C ASN A 147 -2.08 16.21 -26.05
N ARG A 148 -2.38 15.29 -25.11
CA ARG A 148 -3.18 15.62 -23.94
C ARG A 148 -2.36 16.01 -22.72
N LEU A 149 -1.25 15.34 -22.49
CA LEU A 149 -0.41 15.54 -21.30
C LEU A 149 0.95 16.19 -21.62
N HIS A 150 1.29 16.36 -22.91
CA HIS A 150 2.60 16.84 -23.37
C HIS A 150 3.76 15.94 -22.90
N LEU A 151 3.49 14.62 -22.80
CA LEU A 151 4.46 13.62 -22.37
C LEU A 151 4.90 12.77 -23.56
N GLU A 152 6.19 12.47 -23.64
CA GLU A 152 6.77 11.63 -24.69
C GLU A 152 7.11 10.25 -24.16
N ILE A 153 6.88 9.22 -24.98
CA ILE A 153 7.27 7.84 -24.69
C ILE A 153 8.74 7.64 -25.06
N SER A 154 9.48 6.95 -24.18
CA SER A 154 10.86 6.50 -24.46
C SER A 154 10.84 5.42 -25.53
N LYS A 155 11.36 5.73 -26.73
CA LYS A 155 11.44 4.78 -27.84
C LYS A 155 12.36 3.60 -27.55
N GLU A 156 13.39 3.81 -26.74
CA GLU A 156 14.40 2.78 -26.40
C GLU A 156 13.87 1.75 -25.40
N LYS A 157 13.03 2.17 -24.46
CA LYS A 157 12.52 1.33 -23.38
C LYS A 157 11.13 0.78 -23.67
N SER A 158 10.35 1.42 -24.54
CA SER A 158 8.99 0.97 -24.85
C SER A 158 9.00 -0.06 -25.99
N LYS A 159 8.25 -1.15 -25.81
CA LYS A 159 8.22 -2.26 -26.78
C LYS A 159 6.95 -3.09 -26.72
N ILE A 160 6.63 -3.72 -27.85
CA ILE A 160 5.57 -4.71 -27.94
C ILE A 160 6.17 -6.09 -27.72
N VAL A 161 5.70 -6.81 -26.70
CA VAL A 161 6.25 -8.12 -26.29
C VAL A 161 5.20 -9.22 -26.52
N ASN A 162 5.56 -10.25 -27.27
CA ASN A 162 4.76 -11.46 -27.36
C ASN A 162 5.03 -12.34 -26.13
N LEU A 163 4.11 -12.37 -25.19
CA LEU A 163 4.24 -13.10 -23.91
C LEU A 163 4.30 -14.64 -24.08
N ARG A 164 3.91 -15.18 -25.23
CA ARG A 164 4.08 -16.62 -25.52
C ARG A 164 5.51 -16.97 -25.92
N LYS A 165 6.25 -16.00 -26.47
CA LYS A 165 7.64 -16.19 -26.92
C LYS A 165 8.66 -15.61 -25.96
N ASN A 166 8.41 -14.41 -25.42
CA ASN A 166 9.37 -13.61 -24.65
C ASN A 166 8.84 -13.28 -23.26
N HIS A 167 9.75 -12.96 -22.33
CA HIS A 167 9.41 -12.42 -21.02
C HIS A 167 9.13 -10.90 -21.11
N SER A 168 8.14 -10.44 -20.37
CA SER A 168 7.99 -9.05 -20.02
C SER A 168 8.42 -8.83 -18.56
N TYR A 169 8.87 -7.63 -18.23
CA TYR A 169 9.47 -7.28 -16.93
C TYR A 169 8.65 -6.18 -16.28
N PHE A 170 8.27 -6.38 -15.01
CA PHE A 170 7.50 -5.41 -14.26
C PHE A 170 7.84 -5.49 -12.78
N LEU A 171 8.21 -4.37 -12.15
CA LEU A 171 8.49 -4.28 -10.71
C LEU A 171 9.46 -5.36 -10.19
N GLY A 172 10.54 -5.61 -10.91
CA GLY A 172 11.54 -6.62 -10.51
C GLY A 172 11.14 -8.07 -10.74
N ILE A 173 9.99 -8.31 -11.37
CA ILE A 173 9.49 -9.64 -11.74
C ILE A 173 9.47 -9.76 -13.26
N LYS A 174 9.90 -10.90 -13.78
CA LYS A 174 9.71 -11.29 -15.18
C LYS A 174 8.60 -12.32 -15.27
N PHE A 175 7.77 -12.20 -16.29
CA PHE A 175 6.67 -13.15 -16.52
C PHE A 175 6.50 -13.50 -18.00
N LYS A 176 5.99 -14.70 -18.23
CA LYS A 176 5.75 -15.26 -19.55
C LYS A 176 4.57 -16.24 -19.49
N VAL A 177 3.88 -16.43 -20.61
CA VAL A 177 2.77 -17.36 -20.71
C VAL A 177 3.27 -18.71 -21.24
N HIS A 178 2.91 -19.78 -20.53
CA HIS A 178 3.30 -21.15 -20.85
C HIS A 178 2.09 -22.03 -21.15
N LYS A 179 2.27 -22.97 -22.06
CA LYS A 179 1.28 -24.00 -22.35
C LYS A 179 1.21 -25.00 -21.20
N LYS A 180 0.02 -25.28 -20.67
CA LYS A 180 -0.22 -26.26 -19.59
C LYS A 180 -1.34 -27.23 -19.97
N GLY A 181 -1.11 -28.05 -20.99
CA GLY A 181 -2.11 -29.04 -21.43
C GLY A 181 -3.30 -28.44 -22.19
N LYS A 182 -4.39 -29.17 -22.25
CA LYS A 182 -5.65 -28.80 -22.92
C LYS A 182 -6.77 -28.56 -21.90
N LYS A 183 -7.73 -27.72 -22.22
CA LYS A 183 -8.99 -27.58 -21.51
C LYS A 183 -9.96 -28.70 -21.88
N LYS A 184 -11.10 -28.83 -21.19
CA LYS A 184 -12.17 -29.77 -21.52
C LYS A 184 -12.72 -29.59 -22.94
N ASP A 185 -12.72 -28.37 -23.47
CA ASP A 185 -13.10 -28.00 -24.85
C ASP A 185 -11.96 -28.25 -25.87
N ARG A 186 -10.95 -29.03 -25.57
CA ARG A 186 -9.73 -29.31 -26.35
C ARG A 186 -8.86 -28.11 -26.70
N ASN A 187 -9.22 -26.91 -26.27
CA ASN A 187 -8.39 -25.72 -26.46
C ASN A 187 -7.15 -25.75 -25.55
N THR A 188 -6.06 -25.18 -26.03
CA THR A 188 -4.82 -25.08 -25.25
C THR A 188 -5.02 -24.25 -24.00
N LYS A 189 -4.70 -24.83 -22.83
CA LYS A 189 -4.66 -24.09 -21.57
C LYS A 189 -3.31 -23.39 -21.44
N TRP A 190 -3.37 -22.07 -21.27
CA TRP A 190 -2.22 -21.22 -21.04
C TRP A 190 -2.21 -20.76 -19.59
N VAL A 191 -1.01 -20.68 -18.98
CA VAL A 191 -0.82 -20.19 -17.61
C VAL A 191 0.33 -19.22 -17.57
N VAL A 192 0.22 -18.19 -16.73
CA VAL A 192 1.32 -17.27 -16.49
C VAL A 192 2.29 -17.91 -15.51
N LYS A 193 3.59 -17.88 -15.83
CA LYS A 193 4.68 -18.19 -14.91
C LYS A 193 5.54 -16.95 -14.73
N SER A 194 5.89 -16.68 -13.50
CA SER A 194 6.70 -15.52 -13.13
C SER A 194 7.90 -15.94 -12.29
N HIS A 195 8.98 -15.21 -12.46
CA HIS A 195 10.26 -15.35 -11.79
C HIS A 195 10.74 -13.99 -11.28
N ILE A 196 11.64 -13.99 -10.34
CA ILE A 196 12.37 -12.79 -9.95
C ILE A 196 13.33 -12.42 -11.10
N GLN A 197 13.40 -11.13 -11.43
CA GLN A 197 14.29 -10.64 -12.49
C GLN A 197 15.75 -10.83 -12.11
N GLU A 198 16.61 -11.17 -13.08
CA GLU A 198 18.05 -11.42 -12.87
C GLU A 198 18.76 -10.22 -12.22
N LYS A 199 18.45 -8.99 -12.67
CA LYS A 199 18.99 -7.76 -12.10
C LYS A 199 18.64 -7.63 -10.61
N ALA A 200 17.40 -7.98 -10.24
CA ALA A 200 16.96 -7.99 -8.85
C ALA A 200 17.66 -9.07 -8.03
N LEU A 201 17.80 -10.28 -8.57
CA LEU A 201 18.53 -11.38 -7.91
C LEU A 201 20.00 -11.00 -7.67
N ASN A 202 20.67 -10.36 -8.62
CA ASN A 202 22.04 -9.87 -8.45
C ASN A 202 22.14 -8.82 -7.34
N LYS A 203 21.22 -7.87 -7.30
CA LYS A 203 21.16 -6.86 -6.22
C LYS A 203 20.93 -7.50 -4.85
N ILE A 204 20.04 -8.49 -4.78
CA ILE A 204 19.81 -9.25 -3.54
C ILE A 204 21.08 -9.97 -3.12
N LYS A 205 21.78 -10.64 -4.05
CA LYS A 205 23.04 -11.34 -3.78
C LYS A 205 24.13 -10.41 -3.23
N GLU A 206 24.26 -9.22 -3.80
CA GLU A 206 25.21 -8.21 -3.32
C GLU A 206 24.85 -7.72 -1.90
N ASN A 207 23.58 -7.46 -1.63
CA ASN A 207 23.14 -7.04 -0.31
C ASN A 207 23.33 -8.16 0.74
N VAL A 208 23.02 -9.42 0.41
CA VAL A 208 23.35 -10.57 1.27
C VAL A 208 24.83 -10.59 1.62
N ARG A 209 25.72 -10.37 0.62
CA ARG A 209 27.17 -10.31 0.86
C ARG A 209 27.57 -9.16 1.78
N LYS A 210 26.95 -7.99 1.64
CA LYS A 210 27.17 -6.82 2.52
C LYS A 210 26.75 -7.12 3.96
N HIS A 211 25.57 -7.71 4.16
CA HIS A 211 25.10 -8.11 5.49
C HIS A 211 26.04 -9.13 6.16
N ILE A 212 26.47 -10.16 5.42
CA ILE A 212 27.42 -11.15 5.94
C ILE A 212 28.74 -10.50 6.35
N LYS A 213 29.27 -9.58 5.54
CA LYS A 213 30.48 -8.81 5.91
C LYS A 213 30.27 -7.97 7.17
N ASN A 214 29.10 -7.36 7.33
CA ASN A 214 28.81 -6.56 8.53
C ASN A 214 28.70 -7.42 9.79
N ILE A 215 28.09 -8.60 9.72
CA ILE A 215 28.01 -9.56 10.81
C ILE A 215 29.41 -10.00 11.27
N GLN A 216 30.39 -10.05 10.37
CA GLN A 216 31.76 -10.48 10.65
C GLN A 216 32.66 -9.39 11.26
N LYS A 217 32.23 -8.12 11.28
CA LYS A 217 33.04 -7.02 11.81
C LYS A 217 33.12 -7.08 13.33
N PRO A 218 34.33 -7.14 13.93
CA PRO A 218 34.47 -7.35 15.38
C PRO A 218 33.96 -6.17 16.24
N LYS A 219 33.86 -4.97 15.68
CA LYS A 219 33.41 -3.76 16.40
C LYS A 219 31.92 -3.45 16.25
N VAL A 220 31.14 -4.33 15.59
CA VAL A 220 29.71 -4.11 15.34
C VAL A 220 28.88 -4.99 16.27
N ASN A 221 27.77 -4.48 16.77
CA ASN A 221 26.83 -5.28 17.57
C ASN A 221 26.28 -6.44 16.74
N LEU A 222 26.66 -7.66 17.11
CA LEU A 222 26.31 -8.90 16.41
C LEU A 222 24.78 -9.05 16.30
N ASN A 223 24.07 -8.83 17.40
CA ASN A 223 22.63 -9.00 17.47
C ASN A 223 21.89 -8.03 16.53
N LEU A 224 22.32 -6.77 16.49
CA LEU A 224 21.76 -5.77 15.56
C LEU A 224 22.05 -6.16 14.10
N SER A 225 23.25 -6.63 13.80
CA SER A 225 23.60 -7.05 12.43
C SER A 225 22.78 -8.24 11.94
N ILE A 226 22.46 -9.19 12.83
CA ILE A 226 21.58 -10.32 12.53
C ILE A 226 20.14 -9.82 12.30
N ASP A 227 19.65 -8.90 13.13
CA ASP A 227 18.30 -8.34 12.97
C ASP A 227 18.15 -7.58 11.65
N LEU A 228 19.15 -6.81 11.24
CA LEU A 228 19.18 -6.14 9.94
C LEU A 228 19.18 -7.12 8.76
N TYR A 229 19.97 -8.22 8.86
CA TYR A 229 19.92 -9.28 7.87
C TYR A 229 18.55 -9.97 7.81
N ASN A 230 17.98 -10.30 8.96
CA ASN A 230 16.68 -10.94 9.05
C ASN A 230 15.56 -10.05 8.50
N SER A 231 15.56 -8.76 8.83
CA SER A 231 14.63 -7.77 8.28
C SER A 231 14.73 -7.67 6.76
N PHE A 232 15.96 -7.69 6.23
CA PHE A 232 16.20 -7.72 4.80
C PHE A 232 15.63 -9.00 4.14
N VAL A 233 15.83 -10.19 4.73
CA VAL A 233 15.29 -11.46 4.23
C VAL A 233 13.75 -11.44 4.25
N VAL A 234 13.16 -11.00 5.36
CA VAL A 234 11.69 -10.86 5.47
C VAL A 234 11.13 -9.91 4.41
N GLY A 235 11.78 -8.77 4.20
CA GLY A 235 11.40 -7.81 3.16
C GLY A 235 11.40 -8.43 1.77
N ILE A 236 12.44 -9.21 1.42
CA ILE A 236 12.52 -9.94 0.14
C ILE A 236 11.40 -10.97 0.03
N HIS A 237 11.18 -11.77 1.08
CA HIS A 237 10.15 -12.79 1.08
C HIS A 237 8.76 -12.19 0.90
N ASN A 238 8.46 -11.08 1.57
CA ASN A 238 7.17 -10.40 1.47
C ASN A 238 6.96 -9.75 0.09
N TYR A 239 8.02 -9.22 -0.52
CA TYR A 239 7.92 -8.56 -1.82
C TYR A 239 7.80 -9.54 -3.00
N TYR A 240 8.60 -10.61 -3.01
CA TYR A 240 8.69 -11.54 -4.14
C TYR A 240 7.84 -12.81 -4.00
N ASN A 241 7.13 -13.02 -2.89
CA ASN A 241 6.27 -14.20 -2.69
C ASN A 241 5.13 -14.32 -3.73
N CYS A 242 4.79 -13.23 -4.41
CA CYS A 242 3.80 -13.20 -5.49
C CYS A 242 4.30 -13.85 -6.80
N ALA A 243 5.62 -13.99 -7.00
CA ALA A 243 6.17 -14.65 -8.18
C ALA A 243 5.98 -16.17 -8.08
N THR A 244 5.41 -16.81 -9.11
CA THR A 244 5.03 -18.23 -9.09
C THR A 244 6.19 -19.19 -8.87
N ASN A 245 7.40 -18.80 -9.26
CA ASN A 245 8.63 -19.60 -9.11
C ASN A 245 9.66 -18.93 -8.17
N CYS A 246 9.21 -18.09 -7.24
CA CYS A 246 10.09 -17.38 -6.31
C CYS A 246 10.97 -18.33 -5.50
N ASN A 247 10.44 -19.49 -5.10
CA ASN A 247 11.16 -20.51 -4.35
C ASN A 247 12.35 -21.08 -5.15
N LEU A 248 12.19 -21.34 -6.45
CA LEU A 248 13.26 -21.85 -7.32
C LEU A 248 14.38 -20.81 -7.50
N ASP A 249 13.99 -19.55 -7.69
CA ASP A 249 14.93 -18.44 -7.87
C ASP A 249 15.73 -18.18 -6.60
N MET A 250 15.06 -18.17 -5.44
CA MET A 250 15.71 -17.97 -4.16
C MET A 250 16.54 -19.18 -3.71
N ALA A 251 16.15 -20.41 -4.06
CA ALA A 251 16.96 -21.59 -3.82
C ALA A 251 18.30 -21.53 -4.58
N LYS A 252 18.28 -21.14 -5.87
CA LYS A 252 19.50 -20.93 -6.67
C LYS A 252 20.41 -19.88 -6.04
N LEU A 253 19.83 -18.75 -5.60
CA LEU A 253 20.58 -17.68 -4.96
C LEU A 253 21.15 -18.13 -3.60
N SER A 254 20.37 -18.84 -2.80
CA SER A 254 20.80 -19.40 -1.52
C SER A 254 21.99 -20.35 -1.69
N ASN A 255 21.96 -21.22 -2.69
CA ASN A 255 23.11 -22.13 -2.99
C ASN A 255 24.40 -21.35 -3.30
N GLN A 256 24.31 -20.21 -4.00
CA GLN A 256 25.46 -19.34 -4.29
C GLN A 256 26.01 -18.59 -3.08
N THR A 257 25.23 -18.46 -2.02
CA THR A 257 25.61 -17.74 -0.78
C THR A 257 25.82 -18.68 0.41
N ARG A 258 25.45 -19.95 0.28
CA ARG A 258 25.45 -20.97 1.33
C ARG A 258 26.79 -21.07 2.07
N THR A 259 27.90 -21.24 1.36
CA THR A 259 29.21 -21.35 1.98
C THR A 259 29.58 -20.16 2.84
N LYS A 260 29.19 -18.95 2.41
CA LYS A 260 29.44 -17.73 3.17
C LYS A 260 28.65 -17.68 4.48
N ILE A 261 27.38 -18.09 4.46
CA ILE A 261 26.52 -18.10 5.65
C ILE A 261 26.93 -19.23 6.60
N PHE A 262 27.21 -20.43 6.09
CA PHE A 262 27.46 -21.58 6.96
C PHE A 262 28.90 -21.64 7.47
N VAL A 263 29.88 -21.47 6.59
CA VAL A 263 31.30 -21.61 6.95
C VAL A 263 31.82 -20.31 7.58
N ARG A 264 31.66 -19.19 6.88
CA ARG A 264 32.24 -17.91 7.36
C ARG A 264 31.62 -17.41 8.65
N LEU A 265 30.28 -17.57 8.83
CA LEU A 265 29.62 -17.14 10.07
C LEU A 265 29.70 -18.22 11.17
N LYS A 266 30.25 -19.39 10.91
CA LYS A 266 30.32 -20.52 11.89
C LYS A 266 28.95 -20.80 12.52
N SER A 267 27.86 -20.62 11.76
CA SER A 267 26.49 -20.81 12.24
C SER A 267 26.18 -22.30 12.45
N ARG A 268 25.45 -22.65 13.49
CA ARG A 268 25.04 -24.02 13.80
C ARG A 268 23.57 -24.28 13.40
N ARG A 269 23.17 -25.54 13.28
CA ARG A 269 21.76 -25.90 13.09
C ARG A 269 20.96 -25.55 14.35
N VAL A 270 19.67 -25.26 14.15
CA VAL A 270 18.71 -25.03 15.25
C VAL A 270 18.44 -26.38 15.92
N ASN A 271 18.54 -26.40 17.25
CA ASN A 271 18.20 -27.54 18.10
C ASN A 271 16.83 -27.33 18.74
N LYS A 272 16.19 -28.41 19.23
CA LYS A 272 14.89 -28.34 19.93
C LYS A 272 14.93 -27.47 21.18
N SER A 273 16.07 -27.34 21.82
CA SER A 273 16.28 -26.50 23.02
C SER A 273 16.41 -25.02 22.75
N ASP A 274 16.58 -24.60 21.49
CA ASP A 274 16.78 -23.21 21.15
C ASP A 274 15.49 -22.39 21.31
N LYS A 275 15.61 -21.28 22.06
CA LYS A 275 14.51 -20.33 22.21
C LYS A 275 14.38 -19.50 20.94
N LEU A 276 13.36 -19.79 20.14
CA LEU A 276 13.02 -19.02 18.93
C LEU A 276 11.80 -18.15 19.21
N PRO A 277 11.80 -16.88 18.75
CA PRO A 277 10.59 -16.04 18.74
C PRO A 277 9.43 -16.73 18.01
N ASP A 278 8.20 -16.56 18.50
CA ASP A 278 7.00 -17.24 17.97
C ASP A 278 6.79 -16.99 16.47
N TYR A 279 7.07 -15.78 15.99
CA TYR A 279 7.02 -15.47 14.56
C TYR A 279 7.98 -16.36 13.75
N ILE A 280 9.24 -16.49 14.18
CA ILE A 280 10.24 -17.30 13.48
C ILE A 280 9.82 -18.77 13.51
N LYS A 281 9.34 -19.25 14.66
CA LYS A 281 8.85 -20.63 14.84
C LYS A 281 7.67 -20.93 13.89
N LYS A 282 6.70 -20.01 13.83
CA LYS A 282 5.51 -20.15 12.98
C LYS A 282 5.83 -20.13 11.49
N VAL A 283 6.69 -19.20 11.03
CA VAL A 283 6.96 -18.99 9.60
C VAL A 283 8.09 -19.85 9.11
N TYR A 284 9.19 -19.94 9.85
CA TYR A 284 10.45 -20.58 9.40
C TYR A 284 10.79 -21.89 10.12
N GLY A 285 10.03 -22.28 11.16
CA GLY A 285 10.35 -23.44 12.01
C GLY A 285 10.43 -24.79 11.28
N LYS A 286 9.76 -24.91 10.12
CA LYS A 286 9.85 -26.11 9.27
C LYS A 286 11.04 -26.13 8.32
N SER A 287 11.88 -25.08 8.34
CA SER A 287 13.01 -24.97 7.42
C SER A 287 14.26 -25.64 7.99
N GLU A 288 14.76 -26.67 7.34
CA GLU A 288 16.04 -27.31 7.68
C GLU A 288 17.26 -26.38 7.49
N MET A 289 17.07 -25.25 6.82
CA MET A 289 18.09 -24.25 6.56
C MET A 289 18.13 -23.15 7.61
N LEU A 290 17.24 -23.17 8.59
CA LEU A 290 17.27 -22.25 9.73
C LEU A 290 18.48 -22.56 10.62
N ARG A 291 19.23 -21.52 10.97
CA ARG A 291 20.48 -21.68 11.72
C ARG A 291 20.57 -20.65 12.84
N MET A 292 21.39 -20.96 13.83
CA MET A 292 21.70 -20.05 14.95
C MET A 292 23.10 -19.47 14.79
N LEU A 293 23.21 -18.21 15.14
CA LEU A 293 24.48 -17.50 15.32
C LEU A 293 24.45 -16.82 16.70
N GLY A 294 25.23 -17.38 17.65
CA GLY A 294 25.04 -17.06 19.07
C GLY A 294 23.62 -17.45 19.51
N GLU A 295 22.92 -16.51 20.13
CA GLU A 295 21.56 -16.70 20.64
C GLU A 295 20.45 -16.40 19.62
N LYS A 296 20.78 -15.81 18.47
CA LYS A 296 19.80 -15.40 17.45
C LYS A 296 19.76 -16.33 16.26
N ALA A 297 18.55 -16.52 15.71
CA ALA A 297 18.36 -17.25 14.47
C ALA A 297 18.69 -16.38 13.25
N ILE A 298 19.35 -16.97 12.26
CA ILE A 298 19.55 -16.41 10.93
C ILE A 298 18.51 -17.02 9.99
N LEU A 299 17.68 -16.17 9.40
CA LEU A 299 16.60 -16.60 8.52
C LEU A 299 17.13 -17.15 7.20
N PRO A 300 16.58 -18.30 6.72
CA PRO A 300 17.00 -18.92 5.49
C PRO A 300 16.48 -18.15 4.27
N LEU A 301 17.38 -17.70 3.41
CA LEU A 301 17.06 -16.97 2.19
C LEU A 301 16.19 -17.78 1.22
N SER A 302 16.38 -19.12 1.18
CA SER A 302 15.65 -20.03 0.29
C SER A 302 14.21 -20.32 0.72
N TYR A 303 13.83 -20.00 1.97
CA TYR A 303 12.53 -20.38 2.52
C TYR A 303 11.45 -19.34 2.22
N ILE A 304 11.34 -18.96 0.96
CA ILE A 304 10.24 -18.12 0.46
C ILE A 304 9.08 -19.03 0.03
N GLN A 305 7.88 -18.72 0.48
CA GLN A 305 6.68 -19.45 0.08
C GLN A 305 5.82 -18.60 -0.84
N HIS A 306 5.44 -19.16 -1.98
CA HIS A 306 4.54 -18.49 -2.88
C HIS A 306 3.19 -18.24 -2.18
N SER A 307 2.82 -16.98 -2.09
CA SER A 307 1.50 -16.55 -1.64
C SER A 307 0.62 -16.34 -2.87
N LYS A 308 -0.56 -16.95 -2.88
CA LYS A 308 -1.57 -16.56 -3.87
C LYS A 308 -1.83 -15.07 -3.63
N LEU A 309 -1.69 -14.29 -4.70
CA LEU A 309 -2.12 -12.90 -4.67
C LEU A 309 -3.54 -12.85 -4.10
N MET A 310 -3.77 -11.91 -3.19
CA MET A 310 -5.11 -11.66 -2.67
C MET A 310 -6.09 -11.64 -3.83
N ASN A 311 -7.26 -12.23 -3.64
CA ASN A 311 -8.37 -12.02 -4.58
C ASN A 311 -8.53 -10.52 -4.71
N PHE A 312 -8.13 -9.96 -5.84
CA PHE A 312 -8.46 -8.58 -6.15
C PHE A 312 -9.97 -8.50 -5.99
N SER A 313 -10.43 -7.59 -5.13
CA SER A 313 -11.82 -7.18 -5.20
C SER A 313 -12.03 -6.79 -6.67
N GLN A 314 -12.91 -7.50 -7.37
CA GLN A 314 -13.13 -7.27 -8.80
C GLN A 314 -13.96 -5.99 -9.02
N THR A 315 -13.77 -5.01 -8.16
CA THR A 315 -14.34 -3.68 -8.30
C THR A 315 -13.47 -2.91 -9.27
N ASN A 316 -14.03 -2.57 -10.40
CA ASN A 316 -13.38 -1.71 -11.37
C ASN A 316 -13.49 -0.26 -10.88
N ILE A 317 -12.39 0.32 -10.42
CA ILE A 317 -12.36 1.71 -9.92
C ILE A 317 -12.77 2.75 -10.96
N TYR A 318 -12.76 2.41 -12.24
CA TYR A 318 -13.20 3.25 -13.35
C TYR A 318 -14.68 3.06 -13.71
N ASN A 319 -15.39 2.19 -13.02
CA ASN A 319 -16.85 2.04 -13.12
C ASN A 319 -17.53 2.85 -12.01
N PRO A 320 -18.45 3.77 -12.30
CA PRO A 320 -19.13 4.58 -11.29
C PRO A 320 -19.78 3.75 -10.18
N ILE A 321 -20.50 2.68 -10.53
CA ILE A 321 -21.19 1.81 -9.56
C ILE A 321 -20.21 1.15 -8.60
N ASP A 322 -19.08 0.66 -9.11
CA ASP A 322 -18.07 0.01 -8.28
C ASP A 322 -17.28 1.03 -7.44
N ARG A 323 -17.08 2.24 -7.97
CA ARG A 323 -16.52 3.37 -7.18
C ARG A 323 -17.40 3.72 -6.00
N ASP A 324 -18.71 3.81 -6.19
CA ASP A 324 -19.65 4.08 -5.10
C ASP A 324 -19.61 2.97 -4.05
N LYS A 325 -19.50 1.71 -4.45
CA LYS A 325 -19.31 0.59 -3.51
C LYS A 325 -18.01 0.71 -2.72
N ILE A 326 -16.89 1.03 -3.40
CA ILE A 326 -15.59 1.24 -2.75
C ILE A 326 -15.70 2.43 -1.78
N HIS A 327 -16.29 3.53 -2.23
CA HIS A 327 -16.47 4.73 -1.42
C HIS A 327 -17.34 4.47 -0.18
N ASN A 328 -18.46 3.75 -0.34
CA ASN A 328 -19.35 3.37 0.75
C ASN A 328 -18.75 2.29 1.67
N SER A 329 -17.85 1.44 1.15
CA SER A 329 -17.13 0.44 1.96
C SER A 329 -15.97 1.05 2.76
N GLN A 330 -15.44 2.18 2.33
CA GLN A 330 -14.52 2.96 3.14
C GLN A 330 -15.34 3.52 4.30
N LYS A 331 -15.09 2.99 5.51
CA LYS A 331 -15.64 3.57 6.74
C LYS A 331 -15.02 4.94 6.92
N VAL A 332 -15.60 5.94 6.27
CA VAL A 332 -15.11 7.31 6.33
C VAL A 332 -15.72 7.96 7.57
N ALA A 333 -14.90 8.58 8.36
CA ALA A 333 -15.35 9.46 9.42
C ALA A 333 -16.22 10.60 8.83
N ASN A 334 -17.18 11.08 9.58
CA ASN A 334 -18.16 12.07 9.11
C ASN A 334 -17.47 13.36 8.63
N ASN A 335 -17.55 13.64 7.34
CA ASN A 335 -16.90 14.80 6.71
C ASN A 335 -17.37 16.15 7.28
N LYS A 336 -18.62 16.26 7.77
CA LYS A 336 -19.13 17.47 8.42
C LYS A 336 -18.39 17.73 9.74
N ILE A 337 -18.12 16.68 10.50
CA ILE A 337 -17.40 16.79 11.77
C ILE A 337 -15.90 17.07 11.50
N ILE A 338 -15.31 16.45 10.48
CA ILE A 338 -13.92 16.76 10.07
C ILE A 338 -13.80 18.25 9.73
N ARG A 339 -14.72 18.79 8.91
CA ARG A 339 -14.74 20.21 8.57
C ARG A 339 -14.89 21.09 9.81
N TYR A 340 -15.80 20.73 10.71
CA TYR A 340 -15.97 21.43 11.99
C TYR A 340 -14.69 21.47 12.82
N LEU A 341 -13.97 20.34 12.93
CA LEU A 341 -12.70 20.28 13.68
C LEU A 341 -11.61 21.15 13.05
N ILE A 342 -11.56 21.25 11.72
CA ILE A 342 -10.63 22.11 10.98
C ILE A 342 -10.96 23.60 11.22
N GLU A 343 -12.24 23.97 11.12
CA GLU A 343 -12.70 25.36 11.22
C GLU A 343 -12.72 25.86 12.68
N ASN A 344 -12.74 24.95 13.66
CA ASN A 344 -12.85 25.29 15.09
C ASN A 344 -11.68 24.69 15.90
N PRO A 345 -10.45 25.22 15.74
CA PRO A 345 -9.32 24.86 16.59
C PRO A 345 -9.59 25.31 18.02
N ILE A 346 -9.20 24.51 19.01
CA ILE A 346 -9.31 24.88 20.42
C ILE A 346 -8.29 25.97 20.73
N GLN A 347 -8.76 27.14 21.13
CA GLN A 347 -7.90 28.24 21.53
C GLN A 347 -7.06 27.87 22.76
N GLY A 348 -5.81 28.34 22.79
CA GLY A 348 -4.87 28.03 23.88
C GLY A 348 -4.22 26.64 23.83
N GLN A 349 -4.58 25.81 22.84
CA GLN A 349 -3.90 24.54 22.59
C GLN A 349 -2.86 24.69 21.47
N SER A 350 -1.84 23.79 21.48
CA SER A 350 -0.80 23.79 20.47
C SER A 350 -1.36 23.44 19.07
N THR A 351 -0.65 23.83 18.03
CA THR A 351 -0.96 23.42 16.65
C THR A 351 -0.96 21.90 16.51
N GLU A 352 0.03 21.23 17.12
CA GLU A 352 0.13 19.76 17.13
C GLU A 352 -1.11 19.10 17.76
N TYR A 353 -1.61 19.63 18.88
CA TYR A 353 -2.82 19.13 19.51
C TYR A 353 -4.04 19.24 18.58
N ASN A 354 -4.22 20.39 17.94
CA ASN A 354 -5.35 20.63 17.05
C ASN A 354 -5.29 19.78 15.79
N ASP A 355 -4.11 19.60 15.18
CA ASP A 355 -3.90 18.71 14.03
C ASP A 355 -4.14 17.24 14.41
N ASN A 356 -3.65 16.83 15.58
CA ASN A 356 -3.83 15.46 16.06
C ASN A 356 -5.29 15.14 16.38
N ARG A 357 -6.13 16.09 16.79
CA ARG A 357 -7.58 15.89 16.96
C ARG A 357 -8.23 15.44 15.64
N ILE A 358 -7.88 16.06 14.53
CA ILE A 358 -8.40 15.73 13.21
C ILE A 358 -7.91 14.34 12.79
N SER A 359 -6.63 14.10 12.93
CA SER A 359 -5.99 12.82 12.60
C SER A 359 -6.56 11.66 13.43
N LEU A 360 -6.81 11.87 14.72
CA LEU A 360 -7.43 10.88 15.61
C LEU A 360 -8.88 10.61 15.23
N TYR A 361 -9.67 11.65 14.90
CA TYR A 361 -11.05 11.46 14.48
C TYR A 361 -11.13 10.57 13.24
N ILE A 362 -10.25 10.80 12.27
CA ILE A 362 -10.16 9.97 11.06
C ILE A 362 -9.64 8.57 11.40
N GLY A 363 -8.57 8.45 12.17
CA GLY A 363 -7.96 7.18 12.55
C GLY A 363 -8.86 6.28 13.41
N GLN A 364 -9.71 6.89 14.25
CA GLN A 364 -10.72 6.20 15.06
C GLN A 364 -12.05 5.98 14.29
N LEU A 365 -12.12 6.38 13.00
CA LEU A 365 -13.31 6.27 12.16
C LEU A 365 -14.53 7.00 12.76
N GLY A 366 -14.30 8.15 13.40
CA GLY A 366 -15.33 8.93 14.06
C GLY A 366 -15.94 8.30 15.31
N LYS A 367 -15.24 7.32 15.92
CA LYS A 367 -15.76 6.56 17.07
C LYS A 367 -14.94 6.76 18.33
N CYS A 368 -15.60 6.71 19.48
CA CYS A 368 -14.96 6.72 20.79
C CYS A 368 -13.97 5.55 20.92
N ALA A 369 -12.77 5.81 21.43
CA ALA A 369 -11.75 4.79 21.58
C ALA A 369 -12.17 3.66 22.53
N VAL A 370 -12.98 3.98 23.53
CA VAL A 370 -13.45 3.05 24.58
C VAL A 370 -14.74 2.36 24.17
N THR A 371 -15.85 3.11 24.01
CA THR A 371 -17.21 2.56 23.79
C THR A 371 -17.48 2.18 22.33
N LYS A 372 -16.70 2.67 21.39
CA LYS A 372 -16.96 2.53 19.94
C LYS A 372 -18.23 3.21 19.42
N GLU A 373 -18.88 4.00 20.23
CA GLU A 373 -20.01 4.86 19.82
C GLU A 373 -19.52 5.97 18.92
N GLU A 374 -20.43 6.53 18.11
CA GLU A 374 -20.10 7.65 17.22
C GLU A 374 -19.83 8.92 18.03
N LEU A 375 -18.77 9.62 17.64
CA LEU A 375 -18.39 10.89 18.25
C LEU A 375 -19.08 12.03 17.52
N GLU A 376 -19.85 12.81 18.27
CA GLU A 376 -20.58 13.99 17.76
C GLU A 376 -19.92 15.30 18.23
N VAL A 377 -20.19 16.37 17.48
CA VAL A 377 -19.77 17.72 17.87
C VAL A 377 -20.41 18.07 19.22
N GLY A 378 -19.59 18.52 20.16
CA GLY A 378 -20.04 18.88 21.52
C GLY A 378 -20.08 17.73 22.52
N SER A 379 -20.02 16.46 22.08
CA SER A 379 -19.98 15.28 22.97
C SER A 379 -18.60 14.60 23.05
N MET A 380 -17.64 14.98 22.20
CA MET A 380 -16.31 14.40 22.17
C MET A 380 -15.26 15.26 22.86
N GLU A 381 -14.29 14.60 23.47
CA GLU A 381 -13.11 15.21 24.08
C GLU A 381 -11.84 14.52 23.67
N CYS A 382 -10.76 15.31 23.54
CA CYS A 382 -9.43 14.81 23.24
C CYS A 382 -8.66 14.67 24.55
N HIS A 383 -8.44 13.44 24.97
CA HIS A 383 -7.82 13.09 26.26
C HIS A 383 -6.34 12.78 26.10
N HIS A 384 -5.50 13.28 27.03
CA HIS A 384 -4.10 12.89 27.15
C HIS A 384 -3.98 11.57 27.93
N ILE A 385 -3.52 10.52 27.30
CA ILE A 385 -3.33 9.19 27.90
C ILE A 385 -2.38 9.30 29.09
N GLN A 386 -1.24 9.98 28.92
CA GLN A 386 -0.39 10.44 30.00
C GLN A 386 -0.69 11.93 30.22
N PRO A 387 -1.14 12.33 31.41
CA PRO A 387 -1.47 13.72 31.69
C PRO A 387 -0.30 14.69 31.50
N ARG A 388 -0.57 15.90 31.05
CA ARG A 388 0.47 16.97 30.94
C ARG A 388 1.19 17.22 32.27
N SER A 389 0.49 17.16 33.41
CA SER A 389 1.08 17.25 34.74
C SER A 389 2.12 16.16 35.06
N LYS A 390 2.08 15.04 34.30
CA LYS A 390 3.04 13.94 34.38
C LYS A 390 3.99 13.92 33.17
N GLY A 391 4.18 15.04 32.47
CA GLY A 391 5.07 15.16 31.31
C GLY A 391 4.52 14.64 30.00
N GLY A 392 3.20 14.43 29.89
CA GLY A 392 2.56 14.02 28.63
C GLY A 392 2.59 15.14 27.58
N LEU A 393 2.98 14.79 26.33
CA LEU A 393 3.05 15.68 25.19
C LEU A 393 1.77 15.62 24.34
N ASP A 394 1.59 16.59 23.44
CA ASP A 394 0.48 16.65 22.49
C ASP A 394 0.65 15.71 21.29
N SER A 395 1.59 14.77 21.35
CA SER A 395 1.86 13.82 20.28
C SER A 395 0.68 12.88 20.02
N TYR A 396 0.53 12.47 18.76
CA TYR A 396 -0.56 11.58 18.30
C TYR A 396 -0.74 10.33 19.17
N ASN A 397 0.37 9.70 19.59
CA ASN A 397 0.35 8.48 20.39
C ASN A 397 -0.06 8.71 21.86
N ASN A 398 -0.03 9.96 22.33
CA ASN A 398 -0.44 10.31 23.68
C ASN A 398 -1.85 10.92 23.75
N LEU A 399 -2.49 11.10 22.62
CA LEU A 399 -3.85 11.65 22.53
C LEU A 399 -4.85 10.59 22.09
N VAL A 400 -6.09 10.72 22.54
CA VAL A 400 -7.20 9.84 22.17
C VAL A 400 -8.52 10.61 22.20
N LEU A 401 -9.40 10.35 21.23
CA LEU A 401 -10.75 10.91 21.23
C LEU A 401 -11.73 9.96 21.91
N ILE A 402 -12.46 10.49 22.87
CA ILE A 402 -13.44 9.78 23.69
C ILE A 402 -14.69 10.63 23.88
N THR A 403 -15.78 10.03 24.34
CA THR A 403 -16.98 10.78 24.75
C THR A 403 -16.75 11.48 26.08
N LYS A 404 -17.55 12.51 26.38
CA LYS A 404 -17.50 13.27 27.65
C LYS A 404 -17.75 12.37 28.86
N GLU A 405 -18.63 11.40 28.73
CA GLU A 405 -18.98 10.43 29.77
C GLU A 405 -17.76 9.57 30.13
N VAL A 406 -17.08 9.04 29.10
CA VAL A 406 -15.82 8.28 29.27
C VAL A 406 -14.74 9.15 29.90
N HIS A 407 -14.60 10.42 29.48
CA HIS A 407 -13.61 11.35 30.03
C HIS A 407 -13.87 11.61 31.53
N LYS A 408 -15.15 11.82 31.90
CA LYS A 408 -15.56 11.94 33.31
C LYS A 408 -15.21 10.68 34.12
N LEU A 409 -15.48 9.49 33.56
CA LEU A 409 -15.16 8.22 34.23
C LEU A 409 -13.64 8.01 34.39
N ILE A 410 -12.83 8.44 33.44
CA ILE A 410 -11.35 8.34 33.57
C ILE A 410 -10.85 9.17 34.76
N HIS A 411 -11.39 10.37 34.96
CA HIS A 411 -10.89 11.31 35.96
C HIS A 411 -11.62 11.25 37.31
N SER A 412 -12.80 10.65 37.36
CA SER A 412 -13.58 10.61 38.61
C SER A 412 -13.03 9.61 39.62
N THR A 413 -12.94 10.06 40.89
CA THR A 413 -12.62 9.21 42.06
C THR A 413 -13.82 8.97 42.96
N GLN A 414 -14.90 9.76 42.82
CA GLN A 414 -16.11 9.68 43.64
C GLN A 414 -17.07 8.62 43.11
N LEU A 415 -17.50 7.72 43.97
CA LEU A 415 -18.34 6.59 43.64
C LEU A 415 -19.71 7.01 43.04
N GLU A 416 -20.30 8.05 43.56
CA GLU A 416 -21.56 8.61 43.03
C GLU A 416 -21.42 9.07 41.58
N THR A 417 -20.34 9.76 41.26
CA THR A 417 -20.04 10.22 39.90
C THR A 417 -19.77 9.05 38.98
N ILE A 418 -19.01 8.05 39.45
CA ILE A 418 -18.73 6.81 38.68
C ILE A 418 -20.04 6.10 38.37
N ASN A 419 -20.89 5.84 39.37
CA ASN A 419 -22.16 5.15 39.19
C ASN A 419 -23.15 5.94 38.27
N LYS A 420 -23.12 7.27 38.33
CA LYS A 420 -23.89 8.12 37.43
C LYS A 420 -23.50 7.93 35.99
N TYR A 421 -22.21 7.98 35.66
CA TYR A 421 -21.73 7.96 34.28
C TYR A 421 -21.58 6.54 33.71
N LEU A 422 -21.43 5.51 34.54
CA LEU A 422 -21.45 4.10 34.10
C LEU A 422 -22.76 3.71 33.41
N LYS A 423 -23.87 4.36 33.76
CA LYS A 423 -25.17 4.13 33.12
C LYS A 423 -25.23 4.52 31.65
N TYR A 424 -24.28 5.35 31.19
CA TYR A 424 -24.23 5.89 29.82
C TYR A 424 -23.19 5.18 28.93
N ILE A 425 -22.52 4.15 29.43
CA ILE A 425 -21.56 3.39 28.62
C ILE A 425 -21.86 1.88 28.70
N PRO A 426 -21.51 1.12 27.66
CA PRO A 426 -21.56 -0.33 27.73
C PRO A 426 -20.64 -0.86 28.84
N THR A 427 -21.17 -1.75 29.67
CA THR A 427 -20.46 -2.35 30.82
C THR A 427 -19.88 -3.72 30.50
N ASP A 428 -19.68 -4.04 29.21
CA ASP A 428 -19.00 -5.26 28.81
C ASP A 428 -17.53 -5.27 29.19
N LYS A 429 -16.97 -6.46 29.36
CA LYS A 429 -15.59 -6.70 29.80
C LYS A 429 -14.55 -5.92 28.96
N ILE A 430 -14.73 -5.87 27.63
CA ILE A 430 -13.78 -5.21 26.70
C ILE A 430 -13.79 -3.70 26.91
N THR A 431 -14.96 -3.10 27.09
CA THR A 431 -15.11 -1.64 27.31
C THR A 431 -14.52 -1.24 28.67
N LEU A 432 -14.79 -2.04 29.73
CA LEU A 432 -14.24 -1.81 31.05
C LEU A 432 -12.72 -1.96 31.11
N GLU A 433 -12.14 -2.96 30.46
CA GLU A 433 -10.69 -3.13 30.37
C GLU A 433 -10.01 -1.90 29.70
N LYS A 434 -10.62 -1.37 28.63
CA LYS A 434 -10.12 -0.17 27.95
C LYS A 434 -10.22 1.07 28.84
N LEU A 435 -11.35 1.26 29.51
CA LEU A 435 -11.57 2.35 30.43
C LEU A 435 -10.53 2.32 31.57
N ASN A 436 -10.37 1.16 32.20
CA ASN A 436 -9.46 0.95 33.30
C ASN A 436 -8.00 1.17 32.91
N LYS A 437 -7.62 0.81 31.69
CA LYS A 437 -6.30 1.13 31.13
C LYS A 437 -6.00 2.63 31.11
N PHE A 438 -6.99 3.48 30.81
CA PHE A 438 -6.82 4.93 30.86
C PHE A 438 -6.87 5.46 32.28
N ARG A 439 -7.72 4.90 33.15
CA ARG A 439 -7.79 5.25 34.57
C ARG A 439 -6.45 5.02 35.29
N THR A 440 -5.84 3.87 35.11
CA THR A 440 -4.51 3.55 35.66
C THR A 440 -3.43 4.51 35.19
N LYS A 441 -3.47 4.96 33.93
CA LYS A 441 -2.50 5.91 33.37
C LYS A 441 -2.59 7.30 34.03
N VAL A 442 -3.78 7.75 34.37
CA VAL A 442 -3.97 9.01 35.11
C VAL A 442 -3.70 8.84 36.61
N GLY A 443 -3.65 7.61 37.15
CA GLY A 443 -3.38 7.29 38.54
C GLY A 443 -4.62 6.97 39.37
N ASN A 444 -5.75 6.67 38.73
CA ASN A 444 -7.01 6.29 39.38
C ASN A 444 -7.14 4.78 39.47
N LEU A 445 -7.88 4.29 40.48
CA LEU A 445 -8.19 2.90 40.69
C LEU A 445 -9.09 2.35 39.56
N GLU A 446 -8.96 1.07 39.27
CA GLU A 446 -9.83 0.36 38.35
C GLU A 446 -11.27 0.30 38.86
N ILE A 447 -12.23 0.34 37.95
CA ILE A 447 -13.64 0.11 38.25
C ILE A 447 -13.90 -1.38 38.08
N CYS A 448 -14.29 -2.03 39.15
CA CYS A 448 -14.78 -3.42 39.17
C CYS A 448 -16.31 -3.38 39.29
N LEU A 449 -17.01 -4.15 38.47
CA LEU A 449 -18.47 -4.33 38.53
C LEU A 449 -18.81 -5.63 39.24
#